data_11ace8d0ed81157ecbb5f705fd76ebdd
#
_entry.id   11ace8d0ed81157ecbb5f705fd76ebdd
#
_cell.length_a   1.000
_cell.length_b   1.000
_cell.length_c   1.000
_cell.angle_alpha   90.00
_cell.angle_beta   90.00
_cell.angle_gamma   90.00
#
_symmetry.space_group_name_H-M   'P 1'
#
loop_
_entity.id
_entity.type
_entity.pdbx_description
1 polymer ?
#
loop_
_entity_poly.entity_id
_entity_poly.type
_entity_poly.pdbx_seq_one_letter_code
_entity_poly.pdbx_strand_id
1 'polypeptide(L)'
;MENLAAKFNNNSNLFRTYTMTLKFNDRICGGIPKSEKAIEGWIRANVEDKSKLEQMISDTKESMNVDNLSEEDLNNLAKSAWNGFKSDENGIYIEGRQIKSMFKESANVIKNVLNVSAFKARVAERVFVDEDKVYILKPLLLPFEENDPDNKYKEPTGSYEGMVHAMTAMGKISALKRVDYVDNCHITFTLKVLDEKLVTKDKKRLDIPTYIMHLINHAQENGLGAERSQGNGKFTCEFFGEIETTEEN
;
A
#
# COMPACT_ATOMS: atom_id res chain seq x y z
N MET A 1 31.60 20.25 -20.63
CA MET A 1 31.54 19.59 -19.30
C MET A 1 30.79 18.29 -19.46
N GLU A 2 31.44 17.18 -19.17
CA GLU A 2 30.83 15.85 -19.23
C GLU A 2 29.78 15.72 -18.13
N ASN A 3 28.57 15.26 -18.46
CA ASN A 3 27.52 15.06 -17.45
C ASN A 3 27.80 13.78 -16.66
N LEU A 4 28.51 13.92 -15.55
CA LEU A 4 28.87 12.81 -14.67
C LEU A 4 27.63 12.06 -14.12
N ALA A 5 26.50 12.76 -13.92
CA ALA A 5 25.28 12.12 -13.45
C ALA A 5 24.71 11.14 -14.49
N ALA A 6 24.73 11.49 -15.79
CA ALA A 6 24.32 10.60 -16.85
C ALA A 6 25.20 9.33 -16.92
N LYS A 7 26.51 9.49 -16.69
CA LYS A 7 27.47 8.38 -16.67
C LYS A 7 27.25 7.42 -15.49
N PHE A 8 26.90 7.97 -14.32
CA PHE A 8 26.54 7.16 -13.15
C PHE A 8 25.21 6.42 -13.33
N ASN A 9 24.18 7.08 -13.90
CA ASN A 9 22.88 6.46 -14.10
C ASN A 9 22.92 5.30 -15.11
N ASN A 10 23.84 5.33 -16.07
CA ASN A 10 23.98 4.26 -17.06
C ASN A 10 24.85 3.08 -16.59
N ASN A 11 25.63 3.21 -15.52
CA ASN A 11 26.62 2.20 -15.12
C ASN A 11 26.45 1.60 -13.73
N SER A 12 25.42 1.96 -12.99
CA SER A 12 25.25 1.44 -11.62
C SER A 12 24.06 0.48 -11.51
N ASN A 13 24.30 -0.82 -11.72
CA ASN A 13 23.41 -1.91 -11.31
C ASN A 13 23.38 -2.05 -9.78
N LEU A 14 23.16 -0.94 -9.06
CA LEU A 14 23.10 -0.94 -7.61
C LEU A 14 21.84 -1.65 -7.10
N PHE A 15 20.78 -1.66 -7.90
CA PHE A 15 19.50 -2.25 -7.56
C PHE A 15 19.12 -3.32 -8.59
N ARG A 16 18.50 -4.38 -8.10
CA ARG A 16 17.74 -5.32 -8.92
C ARG A 16 16.28 -4.94 -8.90
N THR A 17 15.63 -5.09 -10.02
CA THR A 17 14.23 -4.72 -10.22
C THR A 17 13.38 -5.98 -10.38
N TYR A 18 12.27 -6.03 -9.67
CA TYR A 18 11.34 -7.17 -9.67
C TYR A 18 9.92 -6.67 -9.89
N THR A 19 9.14 -7.39 -10.69
CA THR A 19 7.68 -7.23 -10.72
C THR A 19 7.04 -8.16 -9.72
N MET A 20 6.03 -7.67 -9.02
CA MET A 20 5.26 -8.46 -8.07
C MET A 20 3.77 -8.25 -8.28
N THR A 21 3.00 -9.35 -8.33
CA THR A 21 1.53 -9.32 -8.40
C THR A 21 0.94 -10.01 -7.18
N LEU A 22 0.08 -9.29 -6.47
CA LEU A 22 -0.64 -9.76 -5.30
C LEU A 22 -2.13 -9.79 -5.60
N LYS A 23 -2.75 -10.97 -5.50
CA LYS A 23 -4.19 -11.17 -5.63
C LYS A 23 -4.83 -11.27 -4.27
N PHE A 24 -5.84 -10.45 -4.02
CA PHE A 24 -6.57 -10.49 -2.76
C PHE A 24 -7.51 -11.69 -2.73
N ASN A 25 -7.45 -12.45 -1.62
CA ASN A 25 -8.20 -13.70 -1.47
C ASN A 25 -9.70 -13.46 -1.34
N ASP A 26 -10.09 -12.37 -0.69
CA ASP A 26 -11.46 -11.91 -0.54
C ASP A 26 -11.55 -10.45 -1.00
N ARG A 27 -11.17 -9.52 -0.15
CA ARG A 27 -11.28 -8.09 -0.42
C ARG A 27 -10.12 -7.30 0.18
N ILE A 28 -9.86 -6.13 -0.37
CA ILE A 28 -9.04 -5.09 0.26
C ILE A 28 -9.96 -3.96 0.75
N CYS A 29 -9.69 -3.44 1.95
CA CYS A 29 -10.45 -2.36 2.56
C CYS A 29 -9.68 -1.05 2.54
N GLY A 30 -10.38 0.05 2.24
CA GLY A 30 -9.85 1.40 2.29
C GLY A 30 -9.66 1.88 3.72
N GLY A 31 -8.53 2.54 3.99
CA GLY A 31 -8.15 3.01 5.33
C GLY A 31 -8.11 4.54 5.46
N ILE A 32 -8.50 5.27 4.43
CA ILE A 32 -8.42 6.72 4.41
C ILE A 32 -9.78 7.30 4.80
N PRO A 33 -9.85 8.20 5.83
CA PRO A 33 -11.10 8.85 6.19
C PRO A 33 -11.69 9.64 5.03
N LYS A 34 -12.99 9.51 4.78
CA LYS A 34 -13.72 10.26 3.73
C LYS A 34 -14.44 11.48 4.26
N SER A 35 -14.71 11.58 5.58
CA SER A 35 -15.35 12.77 6.13
C SER A 35 -14.38 13.94 6.22
N GLU A 36 -14.81 15.12 5.82
CA GLU A 36 -14.00 16.33 5.82
C GLU A 36 -13.38 16.62 7.20
N LYS A 37 -14.18 16.54 8.26
CA LYS A 37 -13.70 16.71 9.64
C LYS A 37 -12.69 15.65 10.08
N ALA A 38 -12.88 14.40 9.64
CA ALA A 38 -11.94 13.33 9.97
C ALA A 38 -10.63 13.47 9.19
N ILE A 39 -10.68 13.92 7.94
CA ILE A 39 -9.49 14.24 7.12
C ILE A 39 -8.70 15.37 7.79
N GLU A 40 -9.35 16.47 8.15
CA GLU A 40 -8.69 17.58 8.83
C GLU A 40 -8.08 17.16 10.17
N GLY A 41 -8.81 16.40 10.97
CA GLY A 41 -8.33 15.89 12.26
C GLY A 41 -7.12 14.97 12.09
N TRP A 42 -7.15 14.09 11.09
CA TRP A 42 -6.04 13.18 10.79
C TRP A 42 -4.80 13.94 10.30
N ILE A 43 -4.98 14.91 9.39
CA ILE A 43 -3.88 15.71 8.87
C ILE A 43 -3.28 16.57 10.00
N ARG A 44 -4.10 17.23 10.81
CA ARG A 44 -3.65 18.04 11.97
C ARG A 44 -2.85 17.21 12.98
N ALA A 45 -3.20 15.93 13.17
CA ALA A 45 -2.50 15.02 14.09
C ALA A 45 -1.16 14.52 13.56
N ASN A 46 -0.94 14.53 12.23
CA ASN A 46 0.22 13.93 11.59
C ASN A 46 1.16 14.95 10.90
N VAL A 47 0.79 16.22 10.86
CA VAL A 47 1.57 17.29 10.22
C VAL A 47 2.00 18.32 11.27
N GLU A 48 3.30 18.37 11.52
CA GLU A 48 3.89 19.34 12.47
C GLU A 48 3.99 20.77 11.88
N ASP A 49 4.11 20.86 10.55
CA ASP A 49 4.28 22.14 9.84
C ASP A 49 2.94 22.71 9.38
N LYS A 50 2.49 23.76 10.09
CA LYS A 50 1.22 24.43 9.81
C LYS A 50 1.16 25.13 8.44
N SER A 51 2.31 25.47 7.84
CA SER A 51 2.35 26.17 6.55
C SER A 51 1.94 25.29 5.37
N LYS A 52 2.11 23.96 5.50
CA LYS A 52 1.72 22.97 4.50
C LYS A 52 0.35 22.33 4.76
N LEU A 53 -0.23 22.62 5.91
CA LEU A 53 -1.44 21.96 6.37
C LEU A 53 -2.64 22.18 5.43
N GLU A 54 -2.89 23.43 5.04
CA GLU A 54 -4.02 23.79 4.19
C GLU A 54 -3.91 23.16 2.78
N GLN A 55 -2.70 23.16 2.22
CA GLN A 55 -2.46 22.54 0.92
C GLN A 55 -2.66 21.01 0.98
N MET A 56 -2.14 20.34 2.02
CA MET A 56 -2.33 18.90 2.19
C MET A 56 -3.79 18.53 2.43
N ILE A 57 -4.56 19.38 3.13
CA ILE A 57 -6.01 19.18 3.31
C ILE A 57 -6.71 19.26 1.96
N SER A 58 -6.41 20.29 1.15
CA SER A 58 -6.99 20.47 -0.18
C SER A 58 -6.67 19.28 -1.11
N ASP A 59 -5.39 18.92 -1.22
CA ASP A 59 -4.93 17.81 -2.07
C ASP A 59 -5.57 16.47 -1.64
N THR A 60 -5.73 16.28 -0.32
CA THR A 60 -6.35 15.05 0.21
C THR A 60 -7.85 15.01 -0.09
N LYS A 61 -8.57 16.13 0.06
CA LYS A 61 -9.99 16.22 -0.27
C LYS A 61 -10.22 15.96 -1.76
N GLU A 62 -9.45 16.59 -2.63
CA GLU A 62 -9.52 16.39 -4.09
C GLU A 62 -9.28 14.93 -4.47
N SER A 63 -8.23 14.29 -3.92
CA SER A 63 -7.91 12.88 -4.19
C SER A 63 -8.96 11.90 -3.66
N MET A 64 -9.86 12.36 -2.80
CA MET A 64 -10.94 11.53 -2.23
C MET A 64 -12.31 11.78 -2.85
N ASN A 65 -12.39 12.70 -3.82
CA ASN A 65 -13.63 13.02 -4.53
C ASN A 65 -14.79 13.44 -3.59
N VAL A 66 -14.47 14.10 -2.48
CA VAL A 66 -15.44 14.48 -1.43
C VAL A 66 -16.46 15.48 -1.96
N ASP A 67 -16.08 16.31 -2.93
CA ASP A 67 -16.93 17.37 -3.49
C ASP A 67 -18.11 16.86 -4.35
N ASN A 68 -18.13 15.57 -4.69
CA ASN A 68 -19.18 14.96 -5.51
C ASN A 68 -20.24 14.18 -4.69
N LEU A 69 -20.23 14.33 -3.36
CA LEU A 69 -21.19 13.64 -2.50
C LEU A 69 -22.55 14.38 -2.48
N SER A 70 -23.64 13.61 -2.49
CA SER A 70 -24.99 14.16 -2.32
C SER A 70 -25.18 14.72 -0.90
N GLU A 71 -26.19 15.61 -0.71
CA GLU A 71 -26.54 16.12 0.63
C GLU A 71 -26.90 15.00 1.61
N GLU A 72 -27.47 13.91 1.11
CA GLU A 72 -27.83 12.73 1.91
C GLU A 72 -26.56 11.96 2.33
N ASP A 73 -25.58 11.85 1.46
CA ASP A 73 -24.28 11.26 1.76
C ASP A 73 -23.51 12.11 2.77
N LEU A 74 -23.56 13.43 2.65
CA LEU A 74 -22.94 14.37 3.60
C LEU A 74 -23.58 14.26 5.01
N ASN A 75 -24.89 14.08 5.10
CA ASN A 75 -25.59 13.85 6.36
C ASN A 75 -25.26 12.48 6.97
N ASN A 76 -25.09 11.46 6.16
CA ASN A 76 -24.66 10.12 6.58
C ASN A 76 -23.17 10.12 7.01
N LEU A 77 -22.33 10.87 6.33
CA LEU A 77 -20.93 11.11 6.70
C LEU A 77 -20.79 11.80 8.08
N ALA A 78 -21.68 12.73 8.40
CA ALA A 78 -21.69 13.40 9.70
C ALA A 78 -22.04 12.46 10.86
N LYS A 79 -22.67 11.33 10.58
CA LYS A 79 -23.14 10.34 11.57
C LYS A 79 -22.25 9.10 11.69
N SER A 80 -21.40 8.81 10.71
CA SER A 80 -20.53 7.60 10.70
C SER A 80 -19.09 7.94 10.31
N ALA A 81 -18.11 7.23 10.89
CA ALA A 81 -16.74 7.28 10.41
C ALA A 81 -16.67 6.48 9.10
N TRP A 82 -16.49 7.17 7.99
CA TRP A 82 -16.38 6.53 6.67
C TRP A 82 -14.92 6.50 6.20
N ASN A 83 -14.42 5.31 5.92
CA ASN A 83 -13.09 5.08 5.37
C ASN A 83 -13.20 4.52 3.95
N GLY A 84 -12.33 4.98 3.07
CA GLY A 84 -12.29 4.53 1.68
C GLY A 84 -10.88 4.56 1.12
N PHE A 85 -10.78 4.63 -0.18
CA PHE A 85 -9.53 4.69 -0.93
C PHE A 85 -9.24 6.09 -1.44
N LYS A 86 -7.99 6.35 -1.79
CA LYS A 86 -7.63 7.44 -2.68
C LYS A 86 -7.96 7.05 -4.11
N SER A 87 -8.38 8.02 -4.91
CA SER A 87 -8.66 7.85 -6.33
C SER A 87 -8.19 9.06 -7.12
N ASP A 88 -7.98 8.87 -8.41
CA ASP A 88 -7.76 9.91 -9.40
C ASP A 88 -8.47 9.54 -10.70
N GLU A 89 -8.23 10.27 -11.78
CA GLU A 89 -8.80 10.02 -13.11
C GLU A 89 -8.54 8.60 -13.63
N ASN A 90 -7.43 7.98 -13.20
CA ASN A 90 -7.04 6.63 -13.61
C ASN A 90 -7.69 5.54 -12.76
N GLY A 91 -8.19 5.85 -11.58
CA GLY A 91 -8.89 4.88 -10.72
C GLY A 91 -8.48 4.92 -9.26
N ILE A 92 -8.93 3.90 -8.53
CA ILE A 92 -8.64 3.71 -7.12
C ILE A 92 -7.22 3.14 -6.96
N TYR A 93 -6.47 3.67 -5.99
CA TYR A 93 -5.10 3.23 -5.74
C TYR A 93 -4.77 3.14 -4.24
N ILE A 94 -3.74 2.38 -3.96
CA ILE A 94 -3.01 2.42 -2.69
C ILE A 94 -1.64 3.06 -2.91
N GLU A 95 -1.11 3.70 -1.89
CA GLU A 95 0.19 4.36 -2.00
C GLU A 95 1.33 3.34 -1.85
N GLY A 96 2.38 3.45 -2.67
CA GLY A 96 3.55 2.58 -2.60
C GLY A 96 4.18 2.52 -1.21
N ARG A 97 4.08 3.63 -0.43
CA ARG A 97 4.52 3.67 0.98
C ARG A 97 3.77 2.69 1.88
N GLN A 98 2.51 2.34 1.57
CA GLN A 98 1.73 1.36 2.35
C GLN A 98 2.28 -0.05 2.10
N ILE A 99 2.62 -0.37 0.85
CA ILE A 99 3.29 -1.63 0.49
C ILE A 99 4.67 -1.72 1.15
N LYS A 100 5.46 -0.64 1.09
CA LYS A 100 6.74 -0.57 1.81
C LYS A 100 6.58 -0.77 3.32
N SER A 101 5.51 -0.22 3.90
CA SER A 101 5.20 -0.41 5.33
C SER A 101 4.85 -1.86 5.66
N MET A 102 4.12 -2.55 4.79
CA MET A 102 3.82 -3.98 4.91
C MET A 102 5.11 -4.83 4.96
N PHE A 103 6.08 -4.57 4.07
CA PHE A 103 7.38 -5.24 4.12
C PHE A 103 8.14 -4.98 5.42
N LYS A 104 8.16 -3.72 5.89
CA LYS A 104 8.82 -3.36 7.16
C LYS A 104 8.16 -4.00 8.37
N GLU A 105 6.84 -4.11 8.36
CA GLU A 105 6.06 -4.77 9.42
C GLU A 105 6.38 -6.25 9.46
N SER A 106 6.35 -6.94 8.32
CA SER A 106 6.73 -8.35 8.18
C SER A 106 8.16 -8.58 8.69
N ALA A 107 9.11 -7.75 8.27
CA ALA A 107 10.49 -7.85 8.73
C ALA A 107 10.64 -7.71 10.25
N ASN A 108 9.84 -6.85 10.89
CA ASN A 108 9.87 -6.70 12.33
C ASN A 108 9.38 -7.96 13.06
N VAL A 109 8.38 -8.64 12.51
CA VAL A 109 7.81 -9.87 13.11
C VAL A 109 8.74 -11.06 12.91
N ILE A 110 9.20 -11.30 11.68
CA ILE A 110 9.96 -12.52 11.36
C ILE A 110 11.47 -12.42 11.61
N LYS A 111 11.98 -11.27 12.11
CA LYS A 111 13.41 -11.04 12.37
C LYS A 111 14.09 -12.15 13.21
N ASN A 112 13.38 -12.67 14.19
CA ASN A 112 13.91 -13.73 15.06
C ASN A 112 13.86 -15.10 14.38
N VAL A 113 12.84 -15.35 13.54
CA VAL A 113 12.71 -16.60 12.76
C VAL A 113 13.86 -16.73 11.76
N LEU A 114 14.17 -15.64 11.07
CA LEU A 114 15.29 -15.60 10.11
C LEU A 114 16.64 -15.32 10.76
N ASN A 115 16.68 -15.09 12.07
CA ASN A 115 17.90 -14.75 12.81
C ASN A 115 18.66 -13.55 12.21
N VAL A 116 17.93 -12.49 11.82
CA VAL A 116 18.49 -11.28 11.19
C VAL A 116 18.43 -10.10 12.15
N SER A 117 19.59 -9.48 12.41
CA SER A 117 19.68 -8.25 13.20
C SER A 117 19.16 -7.05 12.44
N ALA A 118 18.42 -6.15 13.13
CA ALA A 118 17.91 -4.90 12.57
C ALA A 118 17.14 -5.08 11.25
N PHE A 119 16.41 -6.21 11.08
CA PHE A 119 15.82 -6.59 9.79
C PHE A 119 14.86 -5.52 9.25
N LYS A 120 14.01 -4.93 10.12
CA LYS A 120 13.14 -3.82 9.73
C LYS A 120 13.89 -2.62 9.14
N ALA A 121 15.00 -2.22 9.75
CA ALA A 121 15.82 -1.10 9.27
C ALA A 121 16.46 -1.46 7.92
N ARG A 122 17.04 -2.67 7.81
CA ARG A 122 17.63 -3.15 6.55
C ARG A 122 16.61 -3.19 5.41
N VAL A 123 15.38 -3.65 5.65
CA VAL A 123 14.30 -3.63 4.63
C VAL A 123 13.92 -2.19 4.28
N ALA A 124 13.84 -1.28 5.27
CA ALA A 124 13.54 0.12 5.02
C ALA A 124 14.56 0.82 4.09
N GLU A 125 15.84 0.44 4.22
CA GLU A 125 16.96 1.03 3.47
C GLU A 125 17.22 0.36 2.12
N ARG A 126 16.73 -0.86 1.90
CA ARG A 126 17.10 -1.70 0.75
C ARG A 126 15.96 -2.05 -0.19
N VAL A 127 14.72 -2.00 0.27
CA VAL A 127 13.54 -2.38 -0.51
C VAL A 127 12.70 -1.14 -0.78
N PHE A 128 12.50 -0.83 -2.04
CA PHE A 128 11.72 0.33 -2.49
C PHE A 128 10.62 -0.14 -3.42
N VAL A 129 9.46 0.49 -3.32
CA VAL A 129 8.37 0.40 -4.30
C VAL A 129 8.56 1.56 -5.24
N ASP A 130 8.58 1.29 -6.54
CA ASP A 130 8.88 2.31 -7.55
C ASP A 130 7.69 3.24 -7.78
N GLU A 131 6.49 2.71 -7.76
CA GLU A 131 5.27 3.47 -7.96
C GLU A 131 4.81 4.17 -6.68
N ASP A 132 4.54 5.47 -6.77
CA ASP A 132 3.87 6.21 -5.70
C ASP A 132 2.40 5.80 -5.58
N LYS A 133 1.74 5.49 -6.72
CA LYS A 133 0.35 5.06 -6.82
C LYS A 133 0.28 3.68 -7.44
N VAL A 134 -0.18 2.71 -6.68
CA VAL A 134 -0.42 1.34 -7.15
C VAL A 134 -1.92 1.15 -7.30
N TYR A 135 -2.39 1.06 -8.55
CA TYR A 135 -3.81 0.95 -8.84
C TYR A 135 -4.34 -0.43 -8.52
N ILE A 136 -5.60 -0.47 -8.07
CA ILE A 136 -6.34 -1.72 -7.83
C ILE A 136 -6.93 -2.17 -9.16
N LEU A 137 -6.57 -3.37 -9.57
CA LEU A 137 -6.88 -3.94 -10.88
C LEU A 137 -8.00 -4.97 -10.77
N LYS A 138 -8.84 -5.03 -11.80
CA LYS A 138 -9.87 -6.06 -11.99
C LYS A 138 -9.21 -7.42 -12.27
N PRO A 139 -9.91 -8.54 -12.05
CA PRO A 139 -9.39 -9.86 -12.38
C PRO A 139 -8.93 -9.93 -13.83
N LEU A 140 -7.80 -10.58 -14.05
CA LEU A 140 -7.32 -10.86 -15.41
C LEU A 140 -8.29 -11.82 -16.08
N LEU A 141 -9.03 -11.35 -17.07
CA LEU A 141 -9.77 -12.18 -17.99
C LEU A 141 -8.79 -12.66 -19.07
N LEU A 142 -8.62 -13.97 -19.21
CA LEU A 142 -7.80 -14.53 -20.30
C LEU A 142 -8.53 -14.36 -21.65
N PRO A 143 -7.81 -14.04 -22.77
CA PRO A 143 -6.37 -13.90 -22.93
C PRO A 143 -5.87 -12.50 -22.54
N PHE A 144 -4.64 -12.46 -22.09
CA PHE A 144 -3.95 -11.27 -21.60
C PHE A 144 -4.02 -10.08 -22.56
N GLU A 145 -4.74 -9.02 -22.18
CA GLU A 145 -4.51 -7.67 -22.67
C GLU A 145 -3.81 -6.88 -21.57
N GLU A 146 -2.51 -6.89 -21.59
CA GLU A 146 -1.61 -6.34 -20.54
C GLU A 146 -1.75 -4.80 -20.38
N ASN A 147 -2.44 -4.13 -21.29
CA ASN A 147 -2.57 -2.68 -21.34
C ASN A 147 -4.02 -2.20 -21.54
N ASP A 148 -5.02 -2.93 -21.05
CA ASP A 148 -6.39 -2.42 -21.05
C ASP A 148 -6.50 -1.26 -20.05
N PRO A 149 -6.70 0.01 -20.52
CA PRO A 149 -6.89 1.15 -19.63
C PRO A 149 -8.13 1.02 -18.74
N ASP A 150 -9.07 0.15 -19.10
CA ASP A 150 -10.28 -0.15 -18.34
C ASP A 150 -10.09 -1.24 -17.27
N ASN A 151 -8.91 -1.83 -17.15
CA ASN A 151 -8.64 -2.87 -16.16
C ASN A 151 -8.54 -2.35 -14.71
N LYS A 152 -8.60 -1.04 -14.49
CA LYS A 152 -8.56 -0.44 -13.16
C LYS A 152 -9.96 -0.26 -12.58
N TYR A 153 -10.11 -0.51 -11.28
CA TYR A 153 -11.31 -0.10 -10.58
C TYR A 153 -11.39 1.42 -10.47
N LYS A 154 -12.50 2.01 -10.89
CA LYS A 154 -12.78 3.45 -10.76
C LYS A 154 -13.42 3.78 -9.43
N GLU A 155 -14.22 2.84 -8.88
CA GLU A 155 -14.96 2.96 -7.65
C GLU A 155 -14.84 1.68 -6.81
N PRO A 156 -15.08 1.74 -5.48
CA PRO A 156 -15.18 0.55 -4.66
C PRO A 156 -16.27 -0.39 -5.16
N THR A 157 -16.12 -1.70 -4.98
CA THR A 157 -17.15 -2.68 -5.32
C THR A 157 -18.29 -2.68 -4.32
N GLY A 158 -18.04 -2.21 -3.10
CA GLY A 158 -19.04 -2.08 -2.07
C GLY A 158 -18.55 -1.39 -0.82
N SER A 159 -19.45 -1.25 0.13
CA SER A 159 -19.14 -0.78 1.48
C SER A 159 -19.92 -1.60 2.50
N TYR A 160 -19.36 -1.72 3.69
CA TYR A 160 -20.08 -2.32 4.81
C TYR A 160 -20.03 -1.40 6.03
N GLU A 161 -21.04 -1.53 6.87
CA GLU A 161 -21.11 -0.81 8.13
C GLU A 161 -20.91 -1.77 9.29
N GLY A 162 -20.10 -1.36 10.25
CA GLY A 162 -19.80 -2.13 11.44
C GLY A 162 -19.75 -1.25 12.68
N MET A 163 -20.18 -1.79 13.81
CA MET A 163 -20.02 -1.10 15.07
C MET A 163 -18.60 -1.29 15.59
N VAL A 164 -17.90 -0.19 15.83
CA VAL A 164 -16.61 -0.18 16.52
C VAL A 164 -16.77 0.31 17.94
N HIS A 165 -16.08 -0.34 18.87
CA HIS A 165 -16.04 0.04 20.26
C HIS A 165 -14.68 0.64 20.57
N ALA A 166 -14.68 1.88 21.01
CA ALA A 166 -13.47 2.56 21.49
C ALA A 166 -13.56 2.80 22.99
N MET A 167 -12.47 2.54 23.70
CA MET A 167 -12.32 2.97 25.09
C MET A 167 -11.79 4.39 25.10
N THR A 168 -12.53 5.30 25.69
CA THR A 168 -12.11 6.69 25.90
C THR A 168 -11.96 6.97 27.39
N ALA A 169 -11.42 8.13 27.75
CA ALA A 169 -11.33 8.58 29.13
C ALA A 169 -12.72 8.68 29.81
N MET A 170 -13.78 8.83 29.03
CA MET A 170 -15.18 8.90 29.48
C MET A 170 -15.90 7.54 29.46
N GLY A 171 -15.21 6.44 29.12
CA GLY A 171 -15.77 5.10 29.05
C GLY A 171 -15.84 4.52 27.65
N LYS A 172 -16.57 3.42 27.52
CA LYS A 172 -16.75 2.71 26.24
C LYS A 172 -17.74 3.45 25.37
N ILE A 173 -17.29 3.87 24.19
CA ILE A 173 -18.12 4.49 23.16
C ILE A 173 -18.27 3.51 22.00
N SER A 174 -19.50 3.39 21.49
CA SER A 174 -19.81 2.65 20.28
C SER A 174 -20.07 3.64 19.15
N ALA A 175 -19.38 3.49 18.04
CA ALA A 175 -19.57 4.31 16.84
C ALA A 175 -19.82 3.41 15.63
N LEU A 176 -20.68 3.86 14.73
CA LEU A 176 -20.86 3.23 13.44
C LEU A 176 -19.69 3.62 12.53
N LYS A 177 -19.04 2.64 11.94
CA LYS A 177 -17.96 2.81 10.97
C LYS A 177 -18.39 2.23 9.64
N ARG A 178 -18.29 3.03 8.59
CA ARG A 178 -18.45 2.58 7.21
C ARG A 178 -17.10 2.40 6.56
N VAL A 179 -16.91 1.30 5.85
CA VAL A 179 -15.64 0.99 5.18
C VAL A 179 -15.92 0.55 3.75
N ASP A 180 -15.32 1.24 2.81
CA ASP A 180 -15.33 0.84 1.41
C ASP A 180 -14.35 -0.30 1.16
N TYR A 181 -14.72 -1.23 0.29
CA TYR A 181 -13.86 -2.32 -0.11
C TYR A 181 -13.89 -2.58 -1.61
N VAL A 182 -12.86 -3.25 -2.10
CA VAL A 182 -12.81 -3.82 -3.43
C VAL A 182 -12.56 -5.32 -3.28
N ASP A 183 -13.46 -6.11 -3.79
CA ASP A 183 -13.35 -7.57 -3.87
C ASP A 183 -12.86 -8.02 -5.24
N ASN A 184 -12.45 -9.30 -5.33
CA ASN A 184 -12.00 -9.93 -6.56
C ASN A 184 -11.01 -9.06 -7.35
N CYS A 185 -9.93 -8.63 -6.70
CA CYS A 185 -8.97 -7.70 -7.24
C CYS A 185 -7.53 -8.13 -7.03
N HIS A 186 -6.64 -7.51 -7.76
CA HIS A 186 -5.20 -7.67 -7.59
C HIS A 186 -4.48 -6.32 -7.73
N ILE A 187 -3.22 -6.30 -7.35
CA ILE A 187 -2.30 -5.19 -7.57
C ILE A 187 -1.00 -5.71 -8.17
N THR A 188 -0.41 -4.93 -9.07
CA THR A 188 0.91 -5.20 -9.63
C THR A 188 1.78 -3.97 -9.43
N PHE A 189 3.00 -4.18 -8.99
CA PHE A 189 3.96 -3.11 -8.70
C PHE A 189 5.40 -3.59 -8.87
N THR A 190 6.30 -2.62 -8.95
CA THR A 190 7.73 -2.82 -9.13
C THR A 190 8.48 -2.64 -7.82
N LEU A 191 9.33 -3.61 -7.48
CA LEU A 191 10.26 -3.52 -6.37
C LEU A 191 11.66 -3.24 -6.89
N LYS A 192 12.32 -2.21 -6.37
CA LYS A 192 13.76 -1.98 -6.49
C LYS A 192 14.43 -2.41 -5.20
N VAL A 193 15.31 -3.38 -5.30
CA VAL A 193 16.01 -3.98 -4.15
C VAL A 193 17.50 -3.84 -4.30
N LEU A 194 18.18 -3.30 -3.28
CA LEU A 194 19.63 -3.17 -3.27
C LEU A 194 20.27 -4.55 -3.50
N ASP A 195 21.17 -4.66 -4.50
CA ASP A 195 21.84 -5.92 -4.87
C ASP A 195 22.86 -6.35 -3.83
N GLU A 196 22.35 -6.73 -2.66
CA GLU A 196 23.17 -7.19 -1.55
C GLU A 196 22.48 -8.36 -0.84
N LYS A 197 23.23 -9.44 -0.61
CA LYS A 197 22.76 -10.59 0.17
C LYS A 197 22.53 -10.20 1.61
N LEU A 198 21.43 -10.65 2.20
CA LEU A 198 21.15 -10.47 3.61
C LEU A 198 21.94 -11.48 4.45
N VAL A 199 22.71 -11.00 5.42
CA VAL A 199 23.48 -11.87 6.29
C VAL A 199 22.79 -12.04 7.64
N THR A 200 22.55 -13.29 8.03
CA THR A 200 21.99 -13.69 9.32
C THR A 200 23.04 -13.64 10.43
N LYS A 201 22.65 -13.75 11.71
CA LYS A 201 23.58 -13.76 12.85
C LYS A 201 24.50 -15.00 12.82
N ASP A 202 24.01 -16.13 12.33
CA ASP A 202 24.76 -17.37 12.11
C ASP A 202 25.54 -17.38 10.79
N LYS A 203 25.76 -16.21 10.20
CA LYS A 203 26.57 -15.98 8.99
C LYS A 203 26.03 -16.67 7.72
N LYS A 204 24.81 -17.12 7.69
CA LYS A 204 24.14 -17.56 6.46
C LYS A 204 23.85 -16.35 5.59
N ARG A 205 23.94 -16.54 4.27
CA ARG A 205 23.62 -15.52 3.27
C ARG A 205 22.30 -15.86 2.60
N LEU A 206 21.32 -14.95 2.69
CA LEU A 206 20.04 -15.05 2.01
C LEU A 206 20.11 -14.16 0.77
N ASP A 207 19.80 -14.69 -0.39
CA ASP A 207 19.64 -13.93 -1.62
C ASP A 207 18.32 -13.12 -1.59
N ILE A 208 18.18 -12.19 -2.54
CA ILE A 208 17.03 -11.30 -2.59
C ILE A 208 15.72 -12.06 -2.71
N PRO A 209 15.53 -12.99 -3.67
CA PRO A 209 14.29 -13.74 -3.79
C PRO A 209 13.91 -14.45 -2.49
N THR A 210 14.87 -15.10 -1.85
CA THR A 210 14.62 -15.86 -0.61
C THR A 210 14.10 -14.97 0.51
N TYR A 211 14.75 -13.85 0.83
CA TYR A 211 14.28 -13.06 1.95
C TYR A 211 13.02 -12.25 1.62
N ILE A 212 12.82 -11.83 0.37
CA ILE A 212 11.57 -11.18 -0.07
C ILE A 212 10.40 -12.16 0.05
N MET A 213 10.56 -13.42 -0.38
CA MET A 213 9.50 -14.42 -0.24
C MET A 213 9.16 -14.72 1.23
N HIS A 214 10.14 -14.73 2.13
CA HIS A 214 9.84 -14.82 3.56
C HIS A 214 9.02 -13.65 4.09
N LEU A 215 9.30 -12.41 3.62
CA LEU A 215 8.51 -11.24 3.97
C LEU A 215 7.08 -11.36 3.45
N ILE A 216 6.93 -11.78 2.19
CA ILE A 216 5.62 -11.96 1.55
C ILE A 216 4.82 -13.06 2.23
N ASN A 217 5.42 -14.20 2.57
CA ASN A 217 4.72 -15.29 3.25
C ASN A 217 4.07 -14.84 4.57
N HIS A 218 4.75 -13.97 5.33
CA HIS A 218 4.14 -13.37 6.51
C HIS A 218 3.07 -12.34 6.12
N ALA A 219 3.35 -11.49 5.12
CA ALA A 219 2.46 -10.43 4.69
C ALA A 219 1.13 -10.95 4.14
N GLN A 220 1.11 -12.09 3.46
CA GLN A 220 -0.09 -12.75 2.94
C GLN A 220 -1.13 -12.99 4.05
N GLU A 221 -0.68 -13.43 5.22
CA GLU A 221 -1.54 -13.68 6.37
C GLU A 221 -1.87 -12.39 7.15
N ASN A 222 -0.92 -11.46 7.23
CA ASN A 222 -1.12 -10.19 7.94
C ASN A 222 -2.02 -9.23 7.16
N GLY A 223 -2.04 -9.35 5.82
CA GLY A 223 -2.86 -8.55 4.91
C GLY A 223 -2.31 -7.15 4.62
N LEU A 224 -2.94 -6.49 3.65
CA LEU A 224 -2.69 -5.12 3.22
C LEU A 224 -4.01 -4.33 3.23
N GLY A 225 -3.93 -3.02 3.47
CA GLY A 225 -5.10 -2.16 3.61
C GLY A 225 -5.60 -2.02 5.04
N ALA A 226 -6.87 -1.66 5.21
CA ALA A 226 -7.51 -1.52 6.51
C ALA A 226 -8.22 -2.81 6.95
N GLU A 227 -8.72 -2.81 8.20
CA GLU A 227 -9.53 -3.89 8.80
C GLU A 227 -8.83 -5.28 8.76
N ARG A 228 -7.50 -5.31 8.77
CA ARG A 228 -6.70 -6.55 8.73
C ARG A 228 -6.96 -7.45 9.94
N SER A 229 -7.22 -6.87 11.10
CA SER A 229 -7.59 -7.61 12.32
C SER A 229 -8.90 -8.39 12.19
N GLN A 230 -9.74 -8.03 11.23
CA GLN A 230 -10.97 -8.74 10.88
C GLN A 230 -10.78 -9.73 9.72
N GLY A 231 -9.54 -9.98 9.31
CA GLY A 231 -9.20 -10.91 8.24
C GLY A 231 -9.22 -10.32 6.82
N ASN A 232 -9.54 -9.02 6.68
CA ASN A 232 -9.53 -8.37 5.37
C ASN A 232 -8.09 -8.10 4.87
N GLY A 233 -7.95 -7.97 3.56
CA GLY A 233 -6.68 -7.63 2.92
C GLY A 233 -5.69 -8.78 2.82
N LYS A 234 -6.06 -10.02 3.16
CA LYS A 234 -5.24 -11.21 2.89
C LYS A 234 -5.10 -11.42 1.40
N PHE A 235 -3.93 -11.84 0.98
CA PHE A 235 -3.64 -12.00 -0.43
C PHE A 235 -2.75 -13.22 -0.68
N THR A 236 -2.62 -13.59 -1.95
CA THR A 236 -1.66 -14.57 -2.46
C THR A 236 -0.72 -13.87 -3.43
N CYS A 237 0.57 -14.10 -3.33
CA CYS A 237 1.54 -13.65 -4.32
C CYS A 237 1.45 -14.57 -5.54
N GLU A 238 0.84 -14.08 -6.63
CA GLU A 238 0.68 -14.86 -7.87
C GLU A 238 1.92 -14.78 -8.76
N PHE A 239 2.65 -13.67 -8.68
CA PHE A 239 3.85 -13.47 -9.47
C PHE A 239 4.92 -12.71 -8.68
N PHE A 240 6.16 -13.17 -8.79
CA PHE A 240 7.36 -12.48 -8.36
C PHE A 240 8.50 -12.86 -9.30
N GLY A 241 8.95 -11.94 -10.13
CA GLY A 241 9.98 -12.17 -11.13
C GLY A 241 10.91 -10.98 -11.30
N GLU A 242 12.18 -11.26 -11.57
CA GLU A 242 13.19 -10.26 -11.88
C GLU A 242 12.95 -9.69 -13.28
N ILE A 243 13.03 -8.38 -13.43
CA ILE A 243 13.02 -7.71 -14.73
C ILE A 243 14.47 -7.65 -15.21
N GLU A 244 14.78 -8.39 -16.25
CA GLU A 244 16.07 -8.26 -16.93
C GLU A 244 16.13 -6.87 -17.59
N THR A 245 17.02 -6.01 -17.11
CA THR A 245 17.39 -4.79 -17.85
C THR A 245 18.18 -5.25 -19.08
N THR A 246 17.50 -5.41 -20.21
CA THR A 246 18.18 -5.50 -21.51
C THR A 246 19.01 -4.24 -21.69
N GLU A 247 20.31 -4.37 -21.63
CA GLU A 247 21.22 -3.31 -22.09
C GLU A 247 20.93 -3.12 -23.57
N GLU A 248 20.26 -2.05 -23.93
CA GLU A 248 20.28 -1.57 -25.32
C GLU A 248 21.73 -1.14 -25.62
N ASN A 249 22.41 -1.96 -26.41
CA ASN A 249 23.71 -1.68 -26.99
C ASN A 249 23.62 -0.53 -28.03
#